data_f9e4efbb86976bca0a54ed9ee67742ef
#
_entry.id   f9e4efbb86976bca0a54ed9ee67742ef
#
_cell.length_a   1.000
_cell.length_b   1.000
_cell.length_c   1.000
_cell.angle_alpha   90.00
_cell.angle_beta   90.00
_cell.angle_gamma   90.00
#
_symmetry.space_group_name_H-M   'P 1'
#
loop_
_entity.id
_entity.type
_entity.pdbx_description
1 polymer ?
#
loop_
_entity_poly.entity_id
_entity_poly.type
_entity_poly.pdbx_seq_one_letter_code
_entity_poly.pdbx_strand_id
1 'polypeptide(L)'
;GTKRWIQNYSVGYEGFYPLKTRAERGKDNMWGYPLLLEPADSLFVLITEANILRGHSGSRLYNGNDMNQYQVRMTDDKLALGDSFTSPWRVLMIGSLSDVVESTLVTDVSEPNKISDTSWIMPGSASWVYWAHNHGSKNFKIVKDYIDLAVDMKWPYSLIDAEWNEMSNGGDIEDLITYSLSRNIKPMIWYNSSTAWMGPGPLYRLNSKENRIKEYTWLQKSGVVGVKIDFFPDDYSSNMDYYIDLLEDAAKYKLMVNFHGATIPRGWQRTYPHLMTMEAVYGAEWYNNKPILTDRAAEHNVTLPFTRNVIGSMDYTPGTFSDSQHPHIT
;
A
#
# COMPACT_ATOMS: atom_id res chain seq x y z
N GLY A 1 11.55 26.67 16.99
CA GLY A 1 10.34 25.92 17.34
C GLY A 1 10.35 24.53 16.71
N THR A 2 9.50 23.63 17.18
CA THR A 2 9.40 22.25 16.68
C THR A 2 9.04 22.23 15.20
N LYS A 3 9.85 21.56 14.39
CA LYS A 3 9.51 21.22 13.00
C LYS A 3 8.67 19.94 12.97
N ARG A 4 7.76 19.83 12.00
CA ARG A 4 6.82 18.70 11.85
C ARG A 4 6.70 18.33 10.39
N TRP A 5 6.79 17.04 10.10
CA TRP A 5 6.42 16.47 8.80
C TRP A 5 5.23 15.54 9.04
N ILE A 6 4.08 15.93 8.53
CA ILE A 6 2.82 15.23 8.78
C ILE A 6 1.84 15.49 7.64
N GLN A 7 1.10 14.46 7.25
CA GLN A 7 0.02 14.58 6.27
C GLN A 7 -1.34 14.75 6.95
N ASN A 8 -2.26 15.43 6.28
CA ASN A 8 -3.66 15.35 6.66
C ASN A 8 -4.15 13.91 6.53
N TYR A 9 -5.02 13.49 7.44
CA TYR A 9 -5.66 12.20 7.28
C TYR A 9 -6.50 12.17 5.99
N SER A 10 -6.33 11.12 5.22
CA SER A 10 -7.16 10.77 4.06
C SER A 10 -7.26 9.26 3.98
N VAL A 11 -8.36 8.78 3.45
CA VAL A 11 -8.50 7.36 3.09
C VAL A 11 -7.42 7.00 2.07
N GLY A 12 -6.77 5.86 2.23
CA GLY A 12 -5.65 5.44 1.38
C GLY A 12 -4.31 6.09 1.71
N TYR A 13 -4.27 7.10 2.60
CA TYR A 13 -3.04 7.80 3.01
C TYR A 13 -2.23 8.39 1.85
N GLU A 14 -2.86 8.64 0.73
CA GLU A 14 -2.24 9.29 -0.42
C GLU A 14 -2.13 10.79 -0.16
N GLY A 15 -1.00 11.20 0.36
CA GLY A 15 -0.76 12.59 0.77
C GLY A 15 0.71 12.94 0.86
N PHE A 16 0.96 14.24 1.02
CA PHE A 16 2.30 14.78 1.26
C PHE A 16 2.59 14.88 2.75
N TYR A 17 3.86 14.83 3.09
CA TYR A 17 4.40 15.14 4.42
C TYR A 17 5.09 16.53 4.42
N PRO A 18 4.35 17.63 4.28
CA PRO A 18 4.96 18.95 4.18
C PRO A 18 5.60 19.35 5.51
N LEU A 19 6.75 20.03 5.41
CA LEU A 19 7.36 20.67 6.58
C LEU A 19 6.43 21.77 7.14
N LYS A 20 6.14 21.67 8.42
CA LYS A 20 5.41 22.68 9.21
C LYS A 20 6.26 23.16 10.35
N THR A 21 6.48 24.48 10.40
CA THR A 21 7.28 25.15 11.44
C THR A 21 6.41 25.74 12.56
N ARG A 22 5.10 25.72 12.37
CA ARG A 22 4.09 26.17 13.35
C ARG A 22 3.12 25.05 13.64
N ALA A 23 2.53 25.08 14.82
CA ALA A 23 1.40 24.21 15.14
C ALA A 23 0.18 24.63 14.30
N GLU A 24 -0.47 23.63 13.71
CA GLU A 24 -1.65 23.79 12.86
C GLU A 24 -2.68 22.72 13.21
N ARG A 25 -3.90 22.92 12.75
CA ARG A 25 -4.93 21.88 12.78
C ARG A 25 -4.89 21.09 11.47
N GLY A 26 -5.03 19.79 11.58
CA GLY A 26 -5.30 18.94 10.43
C GLY A 26 -6.68 19.20 9.85
N LYS A 27 -6.91 18.73 8.63
CA LYS A 27 -8.25 18.70 8.04
C LYS A 27 -9.20 17.95 8.99
N ASP A 28 -10.30 18.55 9.33
CA ASP A 28 -11.27 18.01 10.32
C ASP A 28 -10.61 17.69 11.68
N ASN A 29 -9.55 18.41 12.04
CA ASN A 29 -8.66 18.17 13.20
C ASN A 29 -7.91 16.83 13.18
N MET A 30 -7.83 16.15 12.04
CA MET A 30 -7.24 14.82 11.91
C MET A 30 -5.97 14.83 11.07
N TRP A 31 -5.01 13.97 11.47
CA TRP A 31 -3.74 13.75 10.83
C TRP A 31 -3.50 12.26 10.61
N GLY A 32 -2.88 11.93 9.49
CA GLY A 32 -2.42 10.58 9.18
C GLY A 32 -1.03 10.30 9.74
N TYR A 33 -0.75 9.04 10.02
CA TYR A 33 0.58 8.54 10.36
C TYR A 33 1.50 8.46 9.13
N PRO A 34 2.85 8.37 9.37
CA PRO A 34 3.54 8.73 10.61
C PRO A 34 3.62 10.25 10.79
N LEU A 35 3.86 10.68 12.02
CA LEU A 35 4.25 12.04 12.34
C LEU A 35 5.74 12.05 12.68
N LEU A 36 6.55 12.80 11.94
CA LEU A 36 7.94 13.07 12.30
C LEU A 36 8.07 14.47 12.90
N LEU A 37 8.67 14.56 14.06
CA LEU A 37 8.96 15.80 14.78
C LEU A 37 10.47 16.01 14.91
N GLU A 38 10.89 17.28 14.85
CA GLU A 38 12.22 17.73 15.29
C GLU A 38 12.01 18.81 16.36
N PRO A 39 11.87 18.41 17.65
CA PRO A 39 11.63 19.35 18.76
C PRO A 39 12.85 20.17 19.13
N ALA A 40 14.05 19.65 18.91
CA ALA A 40 15.31 20.32 19.09
C ALA A 40 16.27 19.92 17.97
N ASP A 41 17.33 20.67 17.78
CA ASP A 41 18.30 20.40 16.72
C ASP A 41 18.85 18.98 16.81
N SER A 42 18.78 18.26 15.69
CA SER A 42 19.21 16.86 15.55
C SER A 42 18.53 15.83 16.46
N LEU A 43 17.47 16.19 17.16
CA LEU A 43 16.62 15.28 17.91
C LEU A 43 15.31 15.05 17.16
N PHE A 44 15.03 13.82 16.79
CA PHE A 44 13.82 13.45 16.06
C PHE A 44 12.93 12.53 16.88
N VAL A 45 11.63 12.64 16.64
CA VAL A 45 10.60 11.76 17.21
C VAL A 45 9.65 11.37 16.11
N LEU A 46 9.60 10.08 15.77
CA LEU A 46 8.60 9.55 14.86
C LEU A 46 7.51 8.84 15.65
N ILE A 47 6.26 9.19 15.35
CA ILE A 47 5.08 8.63 16.01
C ILE A 47 4.26 7.86 14.98
N THR A 48 3.93 6.61 15.32
CA THR A 48 3.07 5.74 14.50
C THR A 48 2.34 4.70 15.35
N GLU A 49 1.71 3.76 14.69
CA GLU A 49 0.95 2.66 15.27
C GLU A 49 1.45 1.33 14.72
N ALA A 50 1.39 0.26 15.52
CA ALA A 50 1.79 -1.07 15.07
C ALA A 50 0.96 -2.18 15.73
N ASN A 51 1.05 -3.39 15.17
CA ASN A 51 0.42 -4.61 15.67
C ASN A 51 -1.12 -4.53 15.72
N ILE A 52 -1.72 -4.18 14.59
CA ILE A 52 -3.17 -4.30 14.42
C ILE A 52 -3.52 -5.77 14.27
N LEU A 53 -4.35 -6.27 15.18
CA LEU A 53 -4.87 -7.62 15.21
C LEU A 53 -6.37 -7.63 14.88
N ARG A 54 -6.96 -8.82 14.78
CA ARG A 54 -8.40 -8.96 14.55
C ARG A 54 -9.21 -8.26 15.64
N GLY A 55 -10.26 -7.56 15.22
CA GLY A 55 -11.10 -6.76 16.07
C GLY A 55 -10.50 -5.41 16.48
N HIS A 56 -9.26 -5.12 16.09
CA HIS A 56 -8.68 -3.80 16.33
C HIS A 56 -9.12 -2.79 15.27
N SER A 57 -9.49 -1.60 15.71
CA SER A 57 -9.61 -0.43 14.85
C SER A 57 -8.23 0.17 14.61
N GLY A 58 -7.98 0.63 13.39
CA GLY A 58 -6.89 1.58 13.16
C GLY A 58 -7.15 2.90 13.86
N SER A 59 -6.10 3.67 14.11
CA SER A 59 -6.22 5.00 14.69
C SER A 59 -5.58 6.07 13.82
N ARG A 60 -5.85 7.32 14.18
CA ARG A 60 -5.27 8.51 13.60
C ARG A 60 -4.93 9.52 14.69
N LEU A 61 -4.13 10.52 14.36
CA LEU A 61 -3.83 11.60 15.27
C LEU A 61 -4.90 12.69 15.17
N TYR A 62 -5.22 13.31 16.29
CA TYR A 62 -6.24 14.33 16.40
C TYR A 62 -5.73 15.52 17.21
N ASN A 63 -6.00 16.75 16.74
CA ASN A 63 -5.80 17.93 17.53
C ASN A 63 -7.04 18.23 18.39
N GLY A 64 -6.86 18.26 19.70
CA GLY A 64 -7.85 18.77 20.63
C GLY A 64 -7.91 20.30 20.63
N ASN A 65 -8.05 20.90 21.80
CA ASN A 65 -8.07 22.35 21.96
C ASN A 65 -6.69 22.99 21.71
N ASP A 66 -5.62 22.31 22.08
CA ASP A 66 -4.23 22.73 21.84
C ASP A 66 -3.68 22.10 20.56
N MET A 67 -3.27 22.90 19.61
CA MET A 67 -2.70 22.48 18.33
C MET A 67 -1.31 21.83 18.48
N ASN A 68 -0.62 22.01 19.62
CA ASN A 68 0.65 21.35 19.90
C ASN A 68 0.47 19.96 20.49
N GLN A 69 -0.75 19.58 20.85
CA GLN A 69 -1.07 18.26 21.38
C GLN A 69 -1.67 17.37 20.32
N TYR A 70 -1.19 16.14 20.27
CA TYR A 70 -1.75 15.09 19.42
C TYR A 70 -2.36 14.01 20.31
N GLN A 71 -3.61 13.71 20.05
CA GLN A 71 -4.35 12.64 20.69
C GLN A 71 -4.54 11.48 19.70
N VAL A 72 -4.46 10.26 20.18
CA VAL A 72 -4.84 9.10 19.37
C VAL A 72 -6.35 8.95 19.40
N ARG A 73 -6.97 8.88 18.23
CA ARG A 73 -8.38 8.54 18.06
C ARG A 73 -8.53 7.30 17.22
N MET A 74 -9.29 6.36 17.74
CA MET A 74 -9.71 5.18 16.98
C MET A 74 -10.64 5.62 15.84
N THR A 75 -10.64 4.86 14.75
CA THR A 75 -11.57 5.10 13.65
C THR A 75 -12.99 4.70 14.03
N ASP A 76 -13.16 3.58 14.72
CA ASP A 76 -14.46 3.17 15.25
C ASP A 76 -14.85 4.03 16.48
N ASP A 77 -16.08 4.51 16.50
CA ASP A 77 -16.65 5.19 17.66
C ASP A 77 -16.93 4.22 18.81
N LYS A 78 -17.15 2.95 18.51
CA LYS A 78 -17.43 1.89 19.48
C LYS A 78 -16.80 0.58 19.03
N LEU A 79 -16.09 -0.07 19.93
CA LEU A 79 -15.55 -1.41 19.75
C LEU A 79 -16.21 -2.38 20.71
N ALA A 80 -16.55 -3.56 20.22
CA ALA A 80 -16.96 -4.66 21.09
C ALA A 80 -15.70 -5.31 21.68
N LEU A 81 -15.41 -5.01 22.94
CA LEU A 81 -14.27 -5.58 23.66
C LEU A 81 -14.71 -6.83 24.39
N GLY A 82 -13.89 -7.89 24.33
CA GLY A 82 -14.06 -9.07 25.18
C GLY A 82 -13.58 -8.84 26.61
N ASP A 83 -13.54 -9.91 27.41
CA ASP A 83 -13.08 -9.86 28.81
C ASP A 83 -11.60 -9.45 28.94
N SER A 84 -10.82 -9.67 27.90
CA SER A 84 -9.44 -9.18 27.77
C SER A 84 -9.27 -8.47 26.43
N PHE A 85 -8.63 -7.31 26.45
CA PHE A 85 -8.34 -6.51 25.27
C PHE A 85 -6.91 -5.98 25.34
N THR A 86 -6.16 -6.19 24.29
CA THR A 86 -4.85 -5.56 24.06
C THR A 86 -5.00 -4.54 22.96
N SER A 87 -4.66 -3.29 23.21
CA SER A 87 -4.69 -2.26 22.17
C SER A 87 -3.49 -2.40 21.21
N PRO A 88 -3.59 -1.90 19.99
CA PRO A 88 -2.42 -1.71 19.15
C PRO A 88 -1.34 -0.88 19.85
N TRP A 89 -0.08 -1.14 19.52
CA TRP A 89 1.03 -0.35 20.03
C TRP A 89 1.01 1.08 19.50
N ARG A 90 1.32 2.03 20.38
CA ARG A 90 1.68 3.40 19.99
C ARG A 90 3.19 3.46 20.03
N VAL A 91 3.78 3.62 18.85
CA VAL A 91 5.22 3.51 18.63
C VAL A 91 5.81 4.92 18.57
N LEU A 92 6.82 5.17 19.43
CA LEU A 92 7.62 6.38 19.42
C LEU A 92 9.09 5.98 19.22
N MET A 93 9.67 6.42 18.10
CA MET A 93 11.11 6.28 17.82
C MET A 93 11.76 7.62 18.13
N ILE A 94 12.72 7.64 19.05
CA ILE A 94 13.36 8.88 19.55
C ILE A 94 14.87 8.76 19.41
N GLY A 95 15.48 9.70 18.71
CA GLY A 95 16.93 9.69 18.52
C GLY A 95 17.38 10.67 17.42
N SER A 96 18.53 10.41 16.85
CA SER A 96 18.98 11.06 15.62
C SER A 96 18.11 10.64 14.44
N LEU A 97 18.22 11.32 13.31
CA LEU A 97 17.49 10.92 12.10
C LEU A 97 17.89 9.51 11.64
N SER A 98 19.16 9.13 11.78
CA SER A 98 19.66 7.79 11.51
C SER A 98 18.98 6.75 12.39
N ASP A 99 18.90 7.00 13.71
CA ASP A 99 18.23 6.09 14.65
C ASP A 99 16.77 5.84 14.28
N VAL A 100 16.08 6.87 13.81
CA VAL A 100 14.69 6.77 13.36
C VAL A 100 14.59 5.92 12.08
N VAL A 101 15.44 6.17 11.09
CA VAL A 101 15.40 5.46 9.79
C VAL A 101 15.81 3.99 9.92
N GLU A 102 16.78 3.70 10.79
CA GLU A 102 17.28 2.34 11.01
C GLU A 102 16.41 1.53 11.99
N SER A 103 15.40 2.16 12.60
CA SER A 103 14.55 1.53 13.59
C SER A 103 13.67 0.43 12.98
N THR A 104 13.69 -0.74 13.58
CA THR A 104 12.82 -1.88 13.27
C THR A 104 11.61 -1.98 14.20
N LEU A 105 11.41 -0.97 15.05
CA LEU A 105 10.46 -1.04 16.17
C LEU A 105 9.03 -1.39 15.75
N VAL A 106 8.55 -0.91 14.58
CA VAL A 106 7.20 -1.24 14.07
C VAL A 106 7.04 -2.75 13.86
N THR A 107 8.06 -3.41 13.33
CA THR A 107 8.04 -4.86 13.14
C THR A 107 8.34 -5.60 14.44
N ASP A 108 9.24 -5.10 15.28
CA ASP A 108 9.66 -5.77 16.51
C ASP A 108 8.50 -5.96 17.51
N VAL A 109 7.60 -4.97 17.60
CA VAL A 109 6.42 -5.04 18.48
C VAL A 109 5.22 -5.74 17.83
N SER A 110 5.35 -6.19 16.58
CA SER A 110 4.28 -6.89 15.86
C SER A 110 4.36 -8.40 16.06
N GLU A 111 3.23 -9.11 15.86
CA GLU A 111 3.17 -10.56 15.95
C GLU A 111 4.23 -11.24 15.10
N PRO A 112 4.80 -12.35 15.56
CA PRO A 112 5.78 -13.10 14.78
C PRO A 112 5.18 -13.68 13.51
N ASN A 113 6.05 -14.08 12.59
CA ASN A 113 5.67 -14.71 11.33
C ASN A 113 4.75 -15.91 11.53
N LYS A 114 3.59 -15.90 10.87
CA LYS A 114 2.60 -16.98 10.86
C LYS A 114 2.72 -17.92 9.66
N ILE A 115 3.67 -17.66 8.75
CA ILE A 115 3.85 -18.44 7.52
C ILE A 115 5.05 -19.35 7.69
N SER A 116 4.81 -20.65 7.76
CA SER A 116 5.86 -21.64 8.01
C SER A 116 6.80 -21.85 6.81
N ASP A 117 6.27 -21.84 5.59
CA ASP A 117 7.04 -21.94 4.34
C ASP A 117 7.05 -20.58 3.62
N THR A 118 8.19 -19.91 3.66
CA THR A 118 8.40 -18.61 2.99
C THR A 118 9.24 -18.72 1.71
N SER A 119 9.61 -19.92 1.28
CA SER A 119 10.51 -20.15 0.15
C SER A 119 9.96 -19.69 -1.20
N TRP A 120 8.66 -19.52 -1.31
CA TRP A 120 7.95 -19.03 -2.50
C TRP A 120 7.85 -17.50 -2.56
N ILE A 121 8.16 -16.79 -1.47
CA ILE A 121 8.10 -15.34 -1.38
C ILE A 121 9.39 -14.79 -1.97
N MET A 122 9.27 -14.08 -3.10
CA MET A 122 10.45 -13.54 -3.78
C MET A 122 10.16 -12.07 -4.18
N PRO A 123 10.84 -11.10 -3.58
CA PRO A 123 10.74 -9.72 -4.01
C PRO A 123 11.34 -9.52 -5.41
N GLY A 124 10.82 -8.55 -6.15
CA GLY A 124 11.34 -8.24 -7.48
C GLY A 124 10.55 -7.12 -8.15
N SER A 125 11.11 -6.58 -9.22
CA SER A 125 10.46 -5.55 -10.03
C SER A 125 9.40 -6.16 -10.94
N ALA A 126 8.34 -5.41 -11.21
CA ALA A 126 7.28 -5.78 -12.14
C ALA A 126 7.12 -4.71 -13.23
N SER A 127 6.86 -5.13 -14.46
CA SER A 127 6.34 -4.21 -15.45
C SER A 127 4.88 -3.89 -15.16
N TRP A 128 4.45 -2.68 -15.47
CA TRP A 128 3.11 -2.20 -15.17
C TRP A 128 2.59 -1.25 -16.25
N VAL A 129 1.42 -1.58 -16.79
CA VAL A 129 0.87 -0.91 -17.97
C VAL A 129 0.16 0.41 -17.68
N TYR A 130 -0.38 0.57 -16.48
CA TYR A 130 -1.36 1.62 -16.17
C TYR A 130 -0.80 3.05 -16.29
N TRP A 131 0.47 3.22 -15.95
CA TRP A 131 1.16 4.49 -15.98
C TRP A 131 1.12 5.18 -17.35
N ALA A 132 1.51 4.43 -18.39
CA ALA A 132 1.56 4.95 -19.76
C ALA A 132 0.26 4.73 -20.53
N HIS A 133 -0.49 3.71 -20.17
CA HIS A 133 -1.73 3.32 -20.85
C HIS A 133 -2.83 3.11 -19.81
N ASN A 134 -3.47 4.20 -19.39
CA ASN A 134 -4.65 4.14 -18.54
C ASN A 134 -5.71 3.23 -19.20
N HIS A 135 -6.29 2.27 -18.44
CA HIS A 135 -7.14 1.19 -18.95
C HIS A 135 -6.47 0.24 -19.96
N GLY A 136 -5.14 0.20 -20.01
CA GLY A 136 -4.37 -0.63 -20.96
C GLY A 136 -4.58 -2.13 -20.82
N SER A 137 -5.00 -2.61 -19.65
CA SER A 137 -5.25 -4.04 -19.42
C SER A 137 -6.46 -4.60 -20.16
N LYS A 138 -7.31 -3.76 -20.74
CA LYS A 138 -8.35 -4.19 -21.70
C LYS A 138 -7.79 -4.65 -23.03
N ASN A 139 -6.54 -4.34 -23.32
CA ASN A 139 -5.91 -4.63 -24.62
C ASN A 139 -4.78 -5.64 -24.46
N PHE A 140 -5.04 -6.87 -24.90
CA PHE A 140 -4.09 -7.98 -24.85
C PHE A 140 -2.72 -7.62 -25.44
N LYS A 141 -2.68 -6.93 -26.60
CA LYS A 141 -1.42 -6.60 -27.28
C LYS A 141 -0.57 -5.63 -26.46
N ILE A 142 -1.20 -4.63 -25.84
CA ILE A 142 -0.49 -3.67 -24.98
C ILE A 142 0.13 -4.40 -23.79
N VAL A 143 -0.64 -5.22 -23.08
CA VAL A 143 -0.11 -5.92 -21.90
C VAL A 143 0.98 -6.92 -22.29
N LYS A 144 0.83 -7.56 -23.45
CA LYS A 144 1.86 -8.44 -24.02
C LYS A 144 3.18 -7.69 -24.23
N ASP A 145 3.15 -6.45 -24.74
CA ASP A 145 4.35 -5.62 -24.92
C ASP A 145 5.02 -5.31 -23.57
N TYR A 146 4.24 -5.13 -22.49
CA TYR A 146 4.78 -4.95 -21.12
C TYR A 146 5.37 -6.24 -20.54
N ILE A 147 4.85 -7.41 -20.90
CA ILE A 147 5.50 -8.69 -20.56
C ILE A 147 6.84 -8.79 -21.29
N ASP A 148 6.90 -8.44 -22.56
CA ASP A 148 8.14 -8.42 -23.33
C ASP A 148 9.14 -7.39 -22.76
N LEU A 149 8.67 -6.22 -22.32
CA LEU A 149 9.49 -5.25 -21.58
C LEU A 149 10.08 -5.88 -20.29
N ALA A 150 9.30 -6.63 -19.53
CA ALA A 150 9.82 -7.31 -18.36
C ALA A 150 10.95 -8.31 -18.70
N VAL A 151 10.83 -9.01 -19.82
CA VAL A 151 11.89 -9.89 -20.34
C VAL A 151 13.15 -9.09 -20.64
N ASP A 152 13.04 -8.00 -21.39
CA ASP A 152 14.16 -7.16 -21.80
C ASP A 152 14.87 -6.52 -20.60
N MET A 153 14.11 -6.10 -19.62
CA MET A 153 14.61 -5.50 -18.38
C MET A 153 15.08 -6.53 -17.35
N LYS A 154 14.87 -7.83 -17.61
CA LYS A 154 15.16 -8.93 -16.68
C LYS A 154 14.39 -8.79 -15.35
N TRP A 155 13.19 -8.25 -15.39
CA TRP A 155 12.29 -8.20 -14.25
C TRP A 155 11.54 -9.53 -14.12
N PRO A 156 11.36 -10.06 -12.90
CA PRO A 156 10.73 -11.36 -12.73
C PRO A 156 9.22 -11.35 -12.90
N TYR A 157 8.58 -10.17 -12.86
CA TYR A 157 7.14 -10.03 -12.79
C TYR A 157 6.57 -9.09 -13.86
N SER A 158 5.29 -9.31 -14.17
CA SER A 158 4.44 -8.36 -14.88
C SER A 158 3.10 -8.23 -14.14
N LEU A 159 2.69 -7.01 -13.83
CA LEU A 159 1.41 -6.72 -13.19
C LEU A 159 0.35 -6.41 -14.26
N ILE A 160 -0.66 -7.27 -14.33
CA ILE A 160 -1.84 -7.09 -15.15
C ILE A 160 -2.87 -6.33 -14.31
N ASP A 161 -3.04 -5.04 -14.62
CA ASP A 161 -3.80 -4.11 -13.80
C ASP A 161 -5.31 -4.16 -14.06
N ALA A 162 -6.07 -3.23 -13.53
CA ALA A 162 -7.51 -3.13 -13.56
C ALA A 162 -8.15 -3.40 -14.94
N GLU A 163 -9.36 -3.93 -14.92
CA GLU A 163 -10.19 -4.21 -16.12
C GLU A 163 -9.68 -5.35 -17.03
N TRP A 164 -8.77 -6.17 -16.53
CA TRP A 164 -8.29 -7.36 -17.25
C TRP A 164 -9.42 -8.36 -17.60
N ASN A 165 -10.52 -8.34 -16.85
CA ASN A 165 -11.71 -9.15 -17.11
C ASN A 165 -12.49 -8.69 -18.35
N GLU A 166 -12.16 -7.52 -18.90
CA GLU A 166 -12.71 -6.99 -20.16
C GLU A 166 -11.69 -7.08 -21.31
N MET A 167 -10.62 -7.86 -21.11
CA MET A 167 -9.55 -7.99 -22.08
C MET A 167 -10.06 -8.51 -23.43
N SER A 168 -9.50 -7.92 -24.48
CA SER A 168 -9.82 -8.23 -25.87
C SER A 168 -8.64 -7.91 -26.78
N ASN A 169 -8.83 -7.94 -28.09
CA ASN A 169 -7.84 -7.53 -29.09
C ASN A 169 -6.62 -8.47 -29.19
N GLY A 170 -6.88 -9.77 -29.19
CA GLY A 170 -5.84 -10.76 -29.50
C GLY A 170 -5.80 -11.95 -28.56
N GLY A 171 -6.56 -11.92 -27.48
CA GLY A 171 -6.67 -12.98 -26.48
C GLY A 171 -7.39 -12.48 -25.24
N ASP A 172 -7.51 -13.36 -24.26
CA ASP A 172 -8.06 -13.09 -22.94
C ASP A 172 -6.99 -13.20 -21.85
N ILE A 173 -7.42 -13.15 -20.59
CA ILE A 173 -6.51 -13.22 -19.43
C ILE A 173 -5.78 -14.57 -19.34
N GLU A 174 -6.40 -15.68 -19.72
CA GLU A 174 -5.80 -17.02 -19.65
C GLU A 174 -4.72 -17.17 -20.72
N ASP A 175 -4.97 -16.65 -21.92
CA ASP A 175 -3.99 -16.55 -22.99
C ASP A 175 -2.78 -15.71 -22.57
N LEU A 176 -3.04 -14.58 -21.88
CA LEU A 176 -1.98 -13.68 -21.42
C LEU A 176 -1.13 -14.30 -20.31
N ILE A 177 -1.74 -14.97 -19.34
CA ILE A 177 -1.04 -15.72 -18.30
C ILE A 177 -0.14 -16.78 -18.96
N THR A 178 -0.69 -17.54 -19.89
CA THR A 178 0.06 -18.59 -20.63
C THR A 178 1.25 -17.96 -21.37
N TYR A 179 1.04 -16.84 -22.04
CA TYR A 179 2.11 -16.11 -22.71
C TYR A 179 3.19 -15.67 -21.73
N SER A 180 2.81 -15.04 -20.62
CA SER A 180 3.74 -14.56 -19.59
C SER A 180 4.63 -15.68 -19.07
N LEU A 181 4.03 -16.81 -18.72
CA LEU A 181 4.76 -17.99 -18.22
C LEU A 181 5.70 -18.58 -19.31
N SER A 182 5.29 -18.58 -20.58
CA SER A 182 6.14 -19.03 -21.69
C SER A 182 7.39 -18.16 -21.88
N ARG A 183 7.33 -16.90 -21.43
CA ARG A 183 8.43 -15.94 -21.45
C ARG A 183 9.26 -15.97 -20.15
N ASN A 184 8.95 -16.88 -19.21
CA ASN A 184 9.54 -16.97 -17.87
C ASN A 184 9.29 -15.70 -17.01
N ILE A 185 8.20 -15.00 -17.27
CA ILE A 185 7.72 -13.87 -16.48
C ILE A 185 6.53 -14.35 -15.64
N LYS A 186 6.58 -14.08 -14.34
CA LYS A 186 5.53 -14.49 -13.40
C LYS A 186 4.44 -13.41 -13.34
N PRO A 187 3.18 -13.74 -13.68
CA PRO A 187 2.11 -12.75 -13.66
C PRO A 187 1.63 -12.45 -12.25
N MET A 188 1.32 -11.19 -12.00
CA MET A 188 0.53 -10.69 -10.87
C MET A 188 -0.76 -10.07 -11.42
N ILE A 189 -1.87 -10.16 -10.69
CA ILE A 189 -3.17 -9.70 -11.16
C ILE A 189 -3.82 -8.74 -10.17
N TRP A 190 -4.40 -7.68 -10.69
CA TRP A 190 -5.09 -6.64 -9.94
C TRP A 190 -6.54 -7.00 -9.61
N TYR A 191 -7.01 -6.58 -8.44
CA TYR A 191 -8.39 -6.71 -7.98
C TYR A 191 -8.88 -5.45 -7.30
N ASN A 192 -10.15 -5.13 -7.49
CA ASN A 192 -10.87 -4.19 -6.63
C ASN A 192 -11.25 -4.91 -5.33
N SER A 193 -11.00 -4.29 -4.18
CA SER A 193 -11.42 -4.84 -2.87
C SER A 193 -12.94 -4.99 -2.78
N SER A 194 -13.66 -4.17 -3.54
CA SER A 194 -15.13 -4.07 -3.55
C SER A 194 -15.73 -3.68 -2.19
N THR A 195 -14.99 -2.83 -1.46
CA THR A 195 -15.42 -2.31 -0.15
C THR A 195 -15.49 -0.79 -0.10
N ALA A 196 -14.95 -0.09 -1.11
CA ALA A 196 -14.98 1.37 -1.20
C ALA A 196 -15.39 1.84 -2.59
N TRP A 197 -14.45 2.37 -3.38
CA TRP A 197 -14.73 2.84 -4.72
C TRP A 197 -14.95 1.67 -5.69
N MET A 198 -16.15 1.61 -6.26
CA MET A 198 -16.59 0.59 -7.20
C MET A 198 -16.31 0.99 -8.67
N GLY A 199 -15.16 1.62 -8.93
CA GLY A 199 -14.76 2.05 -10.26
C GLY A 199 -14.41 0.88 -11.17
N PRO A 200 -13.12 0.67 -11.52
CA PRO A 200 -12.73 -0.40 -12.42
C PRO A 200 -12.93 -1.80 -11.81
N GLY A 201 -13.20 -2.77 -12.68
CA GLY A 201 -13.35 -4.19 -12.33
C GLY A 201 -12.04 -4.99 -12.41
N PRO A 202 -12.08 -6.26 -12.00
CA PRO A 202 -13.28 -7.03 -11.60
C PRO A 202 -13.77 -6.71 -10.20
N LEU A 203 -15.10 -6.69 -10.03
CA LEU A 203 -15.75 -6.45 -8.75
C LEU A 203 -16.19 -7.77 -8.08
N TYR A 204 -16.29 -7.74 -6.74
CA TYR A 204 -16.84 -8.79 -5.90
C TYR A 204 -16.12 -10.15 -5.99
N ARG A 205 -14.85 -10.17 -6.47
CA ARG A 205 -14.07 -11.40 -6.56
C ARG A 205 -13.44 -11.83 -5.23
N LEU A 206 -13.16 -10.88 -4.33
CA LEU A 206 -12.42 -11.14 -3.09
C LEU A 206 -13.21 -10.78 -1.81
N ASN A 207 -14.39 -10.17 -1.93
CA ASN A 207 -15.14 -9.57 -0.82
C ASN A 207 -15.76 -10.59 0.16
N SER A 208 -15.88 -11.85 -0.21
CA SER A 208 -16.29 -12.92 0.68
C SER A 208 -15.27 -14.06 0.69
N LYS A 209 -15.24 -14.82 1.78
CA LYS A 209 -14.35 -15.98 1.89
C LYS A 209 -14.56 -17.00 0.76
N GLU A 210 -15.80 -17.28 0.42
CA GLU A 210 -16.14 -18.20 -0.66
C GLU A 210 -15.57 -17.72 -2.00
N ASN A 211 -15.79 -16.45 -2.33
CA ASN A 211 -15.27 -15.85 -3.55
C ASN A 211 -13.74 -15.85 -3.57
N ARG A 212 -13.09 -15.50 -2.47
CA ARG A 212 -11.62 -15.54 -2.34
C ARG A 212 -11.06 -16.93 -2.59
N ILE A 213 -11.64 -17.96 -1.96
CA ILE A 213 -11.18 -19.36 -2.15
C ILE A 213 -11.29 -19.77 -3.60
N LYS A 214 -12.42 -19.45 -4.26
CA LYS A 214 -12.63 -19.75 -5.68
C LYS A 214 -11.59 -19.05 -6.55
N GLU A 215 -11.41 -17.75 -6.33
CA GLU A 215 -10.51 -16.92 -7.13
C GLU A 215 -9.03 -17.31 -6.91
N TYR A 216 -8.60 -17.44 -5.67
CA TYR A 216 -7.22 -17.82 -5.36
C TYR A 216 -6.87 -19.24 -5.82
N THR A 217 -7.84 -20.14 -5.82
CA THR A 217 -7.68 -21.49 -6.42
C THR A 217 -7.41 -21.38 -7.92
N TRP A 218 -8.16 -20.54 -8.63
CA TRP A 218 -7.93 -20.31 -10.06
C TRP A 218 -6.57 -19.67 -10.32
N LEU A 219 -6.21 -18.63 -9.57
CA LEU A 219 -4.91 -17.95 -9.70
C LEU A 219 -3.74 -18.93 -9.52
N GLN A 220 -3.77 -19.72 -8.44
CA GLN A 220 -2.72 -20.68 -8.17
C GLN A 220 -2.59 -21.72 -9.29
N LYS A 221 -3.72 -22.27 -9.77
CA LYS A 221 -3.73 -23.25 -10.86
C LYS A 221 -3.24 -22.66 -12.18
N SER A 222 -3.50 -21.41 -12.43
CA SER A 222 -3.07 -20.70 -13.64
C SER A 222 -1.59 -20.27 -13.59
N GLY A 223 -0.91 -20.40 -12.43
CA GLY A 223 0.49 -20.01 -12.28
C GLY A 223 0.71 -18.53 -11.94
N VAL A 224 -0.35 -17.82 -11.54
CA VAL A 224 -0.25 -16.46 -10.99
C VAL A 224 0.42 -16.52 -9.62
N VAL A 225 1.32 -15.60 -9.33
CA VAL A 225 2.15 -15.62 -8.10
C VAL A 225 1.83 -14.51 -7.11
N GLY A 226 0.95 -13.58 -7.46
CA GLY A 226 0.59 -12.49 -6.56
C GLY A 226 -0.60 -11.69 -7.03
N VAL A 227 -1.11 -10.90 -6.12
CA VAL A 227 -2.26 -10.01 -6.33
C VAL A 227 -1.96 -8.59 -5.87
N LYS A 228 -2.41 -7.62 -6.66
CA LYS A 228 -2.57 -6.22 -6.24
C LYS A 228 -4.04 -6.02 -5.90
N ILE A 229 -4.36 -5.53 -4.71
CA ILE A 229 -5.73 -5.34 -4.26
C ILE A 229 -5.91 -3.87 -3.87
N ASP A 230 -6.89 -3.21 -4.44
CA ASP A 230 -7.03 -1.77 -4.45
C ASP A 230 -8.37 -1.28 -3.88
N PHE A 231 -8.40 0.00 -3.44
CA PHE A 231 -9.59 0.75 -3.04
C PHE A 231 -10.25 0.25 -1.76
N PHE A 232 -9.54 0.38 -0.66
CA PHE A 232 -10.09 0.12 0.66
C PHE A 232 -10.73 1.39 1.26
N PRO A 233 -11.78 1.22 2.10
CA PRO A 233 -12.35 2.33 2.85
C PRO A 233 -11.48 2.70 4.05
N ASP A 234 -12.04 3.40 4.99
CA ASP A 234 -11.42 3.89 6.21
C ASP A 234 -10.86 2.76 7.11
N ASP A 235 -10.12 3.12 8.17
CA ASP A 235 -9.40 2.23 9.09
C ASP A 235 -10.30 1.59 10.17
N TYR A 236 -11.57 1.30 9.88
CA TYR A 236 -12.47 0.59 10.78
C TYR A 236 -11.99 -0.83 11.07
N SER A 237 -12.33 -1.35 12.23
CA SER A 237 -11.99 -2.72 12.65
C SER A 237 -12.42 -3.78 11.64
N SER A 238 -13.59 -3.62 11.04
CA SER A 238 -14.07 -4.52 9.97
C SER A 238 -13.15 -4.55 8.75
N ASN A 239 -12.54 -3.41 8.41
CA ASN A 239 -11.60 -3.33 7.31
C ASN A 239 -10.23 -3.90 7.69
N MET A 240 -9.77 -3.67 8.93
CA MET A 240 -8.56 -4.30 9.43
C MET A 240 -8.69 -5.83 9.41
N ASP A 241 -9.84 -6.36 9.81
CA ASP A 241 -10.14 -7.79 9.73
C ASP A 241 -10.14 -8.29 8.28
N TYR A 242 -10.65 -7.50 7.35
CA TYR A 242 -10.65 -7.85 5.92
C TYR A 242 -9.23 -7.91 5.33
N TYR A 243 -8.35 -6.97 5.66
CA TYR A 243 -6.92 -7.06 5.27
C TYR A 243 -6.29 -8.35 5.77
N ILE A 244 -6.54 -8.71 7.04
CA ILE A 244 -6.01 -9.95 7.63
C ILE A 244 -6.58 -11.17 6.93
N ASP A 245 -7.87 -11.18 6.61
CA ASP A 245 -8.52 -12.24 5.84
C ASP A 245 -7.89 -12.45 4.47
N LEU A 246 -7.65 -11.35 3.73
CA LEU A 246 -6.98 -11.40 2.44
C LEU A 246 -5.58 -12.00 2.55
N LEU A 247 -4.81 -11.60 3.56
CA LEU A 247 -3.45 -12.10 3.79
C LEU A 247 -3.45 -13.59 4.19
N GLU A 248 -4.28 -13.97 5.16
CA GLU A 248 -4.34 -15.36 5.62
C GLU A 248 -4.83 -16.33 4.55
N ASP A 249 -5.77 -15.88 3.71
CA ASP A 249 -6.25 -16.70 2.60
C ASP A 249 -5.22 -16.74 1.45
N ALA A 250 -4.59 -15.61 1.07
CA ALA A 250 -3.56 -15.59 0.03
C ALA A 250 -2.37 -16.49 0.34
N ALA A 251 -1.93 -16.55 1.60
CA ALA A 251 -0.83 -17.41 2.04
C ALA A 251 -1.06 -18.89 1.74
N LYS A 252 -2.29 -19.37 1.89
CA LYS A 252 -2.66 -20.78 1.62
C LYS A 252 -2.48 -21.16 0.15
N TYR A 253 -2.55 -20.17 -0.73
CA TYR A 253 -2.41 -20.34 -2.17
C TYR A 253 -1.05 -19.86 -2.69
N LYS A 254 -0.13 -19.50 -1.79
CA LYS A 254 1.21 -19.00 -2.11
C LYS A 254 1.17 -17.78 -3.03
N LEU A 255 0.27 -16.85 -2.74
CA LEU A 255 0.14 -15.58 -3.46
C LEU A 255 0.77 -14.44 -2.66
N MET A 256 1.70 -13.72 -3.26
CA MET A 256 2.20 -12.44 -2.74
C MET A 256 1.11 -11.37 -2.85
N VAL A 257 1.14 -10.41 -1.93
CA VAL A 257 0.10 -9.37 -1.86
C VAL A 257 0.73 -7.99 -1.91
N ASN A 258 0.13 -7.11 -2.71
CA ASN A 258 0.38 -5.69 -2.74
C ASN A 258 -0.97 -4.96 -2.53
N PHE A 259 -1.06 -4.10 -1.52
CA PHE A 259 -2.24 -3.29 -1.27
C PHE A 259 -2.07 -1.88 -1.79
N HIS A 260 -3.09 -1.40 -2.52
CA HIS A 260 -3.22 -0.03 -3.01
C HIS A 260 -4.50 0.63 -2.50
N GLY A 261 -4.59 1.97 -2.61
CA GLY A 261 -5.70 2.71 -2.01
C GLY A 261 -5.96 2.25 -0.57
N ALA A 262 -4.92 2.05 0.20
CA ALA A 262 -4.91 1.21 1.39
C ALA A 262 -4.41 1.95 2.62
N THR A 263 -4.63 1.36 3.79
CA THR A 263 -4.05 1.84 5.05
C THR A 263 -2.51 1.75 5.04
N ILE A 264 -1.85 2.43 6.01
CA ILE A 264 -0.39 2.35 6.21
C ILE A 264 0.04 0.96 6.70
N PRO A 265 1.32 0.57 6.49
CA PRO A 265 1.89 -0.58 7.16
C PRO A 265 1.85 -0.42 8.69
N ARG A 266 1.41 -1.47 9.36
CA ARG A 266 1.31 -1.53 10.82
C ARG A 266 2.03 -2.75 11.39
N GLY A 267 3.13 -3.15 10.72
CA GLY A 267 3.93 -4.30 11.11
C GLY A 267 3.45 -5.64 10.54
N TRP A 268 2.38 -5.66 9.74
CA TRP A 268 1.85 -6.89 9.13
C TRP A 268 2.86 -7.61 8.25
N GLN A 269 3.82 -6.93 7.66
CA GLN A 269 4.89 -7.53 6.85
C GLN A 269 5.79 -8.49 7.66
N ARG A 270 5.87 -8.34 8.98
CA ARG A 270 6.51 -9.35 9.86
C ARG A 270 5.62 -10.58 10.04
N THR A 271 4.34 -10.37 10.33
CA THR A 271 3.38 -11.45 10.59
C THR A 271 3.04 -12.22 9.32
N TYR A 272 2.97 -11.51 8.20
CA TYR A 272 2.61 -11.99 6.88
C TYR A 272 3.68 -11.56 5.85
N PRO A 273 4.84 -12.24 5.78
CA PRO A 273 5.96 -11.81 4.95
C PRO A 273 5.69 -11.80 3.45
N HIS A 274 4.60 -12.39 2.99
CA HIS A 274 4.11 -12.30 1.60
C HIS A 274 3.33 -11.00 1.31
N LEU A 275 3.07 -10.17 2.30
CA LEU A 275 2.70 -8.78 2.10
C LEU A 275 3.95 -8.01 1.67
N MET A 276 4.08 -7.80 0.36
CA MET A 276 5.26 -7.21 -0.23
C MET A 276 5.32 -5.71 0.01
N THR A 277 4.23 -5.02 -0.31
CA THR A 277 4.12 -3.56 -0.20
C THR A 277 2.70 -3.14 0.12
N MET A 278 2.58 -1.96 0.70
CA MET A 278 1.34 -1.18 0.78
C MET A 278 1.63 0.19 0.15
N GLU A 279 0.74 0.70 -0.70
CA GLU A 279 0.91 2.02 -1.29
C GLU A 279 0.96 3.10 -0.20
N ALA A 280 -0.16 3.52 0.31
CA ALA A 280 -0.31 4.51 1.37
C ALA A 280 0.63 5.73 1.21
N VAL A 281 0.71 6.28 0.00
CA VAL A 281 1.58 7.37 -0.40
C VAL A 281 1.08 7.98 -1.72
N TYR A 282 1.33 9.25 -1.97
CA TYR A 282 1.29 9.72 -3.35
C TYR A 282 2.47 9.14 -4.10
N GLY A 283 2.21 8.07 -4.88
CA GLY A 283 3.17 7.45 -5.78
C GLY A 283 3.40 8.25 -7.05
N ALA A 284 4.37 7.81 -7.84
CA ALA A 284 4.70 8.47 -9.11
C ALA A 284 3.55 8.41 -10.14
N GLU A 285 2.62 7.50 -10.02
CA GLU A 285 1.43 7.41 -10.90
C GLU A 285 0.61 8.71 -10.90
N TRP A 286 0.61 9.44 -9.78
CA TRP A 286 -0.11 10.68 -9.64
C TRP A 286 0.46 11.84 -10.47
N TYR A 287 1.71 11.74 -10.94
CA TYR A 287 2.31 12.76 -11.80
C TYR A 287 1.52 12.95 -13.10
N ASN A 288 0.80 11.93 -13.55
CA ASN A 288 -0.07 12.02 -14.71
C ASN A 288 -1.44 12.64 -14.42
N ASN A 289 -1.79 12.77 -13.14
CA ASN A 289 -3.16 13.15 -12.77
C ASN A 289 -3.29 14.60 -12.33
N LYS A 290 -2.25 15.18 -11.70
CA LYS A 290 -2.31 16.54 -11.16
C LYS A 290 -0.96 17.25 -11.22
N PRO A 291 -0.86 18.43 -11.84
CA PRO A 291 0.40 19.20 -11.92
C PRO A 291 1.07 19.45 -10.58
N ILE A 292 0.30 19.76 -9.52
CA ILE A 292 0.86 20.00 -8.18
C ILE A 292 1.66 18.82 -7.63
N LEU A 293 1.37 17.60 -8.05
CA LEU A 293 2.12 16.42 -7.61
C LEU A 293 3.48 16.36 -8.29
N THR A 294 3.56 16.75 -9.54
CA THR A 294 4.83 16.90 -10.27
C THR A 294 5.66 18.04 -9.69
N ASP A 295 5.06 19.21 -9.44
CA ASP A 295 5.75 20.38 -8.89
C ASP A 295 6.37 20.10 -7.51
N ARG A 296 5.76 19.25 -6.72
CA ARG A 296 6.21 18.91 -5.37
C ARG A 296 7.00 17.60 -5.29
N ALA A 297 7.22 16.93 -6.39
CA ALA A 297 7.84 15.61 -6.42
C ALA A 297 9.22 15.57 -5.74
N ALA A 298 10.07 16.57 -6.00
CA ALA A 298 11.41 16.63 -5.42
C ALA A 298 11.36 16.72 -3.89
N GLU A 299 10.55 17.61 -3.33
CA GLU A 299 10.35 17.76 -1.87
C GLU A 299 9.77 16.45 -1.28
N HIS A 300 8.76 15.90 -1.95
CA HIS A 300 8.09 14.69 -1.52
C HIS A 300 9.06 13.50 -1.47
N ASN A 301 9.79 13.27 -2.54
CA ASN A 301 10.69 12.13 -2.67
C ASN A 301 11.82 12.13 -1.65
N VAL A 302 12.37 13.32 -1.32
CA VAL A 302 13.42 13.41 -0.29
C VAL A 302 12.87 13.34 1.14
N THR A 303 11.56 13.49 1.32
CA THR A 303 10.90 13.40 2.63
C THR A 303 10.46 11.97 2.97
N LEU A 304 10.07 11.19 1.97
CA LEU A 304 9.54 9.83 2.15
C LEU A 304 10.47 8.87 2.89
N PRO A 305 11.80 8.84 2.66
CA PRO A 305 12.71 7.96 3.38
C PRO A 305 12.69 8.16 4.90
N PHE A 306 12.36 9.35 5.36
CA PHE A 306 12.36 9.75 6.76
C PHE A 306 10.97 9.76 7.42
N THR A 307 9.94 9.49 6.64
CA THR A 307 8.55 9.49 7.09
C THR A 307 7.87 8.17 6.72
N ARG A 308 7.17 8.11 5.59
CA ARG A 308 6.38 6.97 5.16
C ARG A 308 7.18 5.67 5.09
N ASN A 309 8.41 5.72 4.60
CA ASN A 309 9.19 4.51 4.36
C ASN A 309 9.74 3.87 5.65
N VAL A 310 9.87 4.65 6.73
CA VAL A 310 10.32 4.16 8.04
C VAL A 310 9.37 3.10 8.62
N ILE A 311 8.08 3.20 8.31
CA ILE A 311 7.05 2.34 8.92
C ILE A 311 6.77 1.05 8.14
N GLY A 312 7.43 0.85 6.99
CA GLY A 312 7.30 -0.38 6.20
C GLY A 312 7.38 -0.15 4.70
N SER A 313 7.47 -1.25 3.95
CA SER A 313 7.63 -1.24 2.50
C SER A 313 6.52 -0.46 1.79
N MET A 314 6.91 0.26 0.74
CA MET A 314 6.06 1.19 0.00
C MET A 314 6.07 0.81 -1.49
N ASP A 315 4.89 0.77 -2.10
CA ASP A 315 4.79 0.78 -3.56
C ASP A 315 4.64 2.22 -4.04
N TYR A 316 5.76 2.81 -4.41
CA TYR A 316 5.81 4.18 -4.91
C TYR A 316 5.43 4.27 -6.40
N THR A 317 5.20 3.13 -7.07
CA THR A 317 4.96 3.05 -8.51
C THR A 317 6.00 3.80 -9.35
N PRO A 318 7.32 3.61 -9.10
CA PRO A 318 8.36 4.31 -9.84
C PRO A 318 8.41 3.83 -11.29
N GLY A 319 8.92 4.63 -12.19
CA GLY A 319 9.34 4.09 -13.46
C GLY A 319 8.68 4.71 -14.67
N THR A 320 9.27 5.81 -15.08
CA THR A 320 9.19 6.27 -16.46
C THR A 320 10.61 6.30 -17.03
N PHE A 321 10.75 5.99 -18.31
CA PHE A 321 12.03 6.06 -19.04
C PHE A 321 12.18 7.37 -19.82
N SER A 322 11.26 8.31 -19.67
CA SER A 322 11.30 9.61 -20.32
C SER A 322 11.02 10.72 -19.31
N ASP A 323 11.60 11.89 -19.57
CA ASP A 323 11.30 13.11 -18.82
C ASP A 323 9.96 13.73 -19.22
N SER A 324 9.37 13.26 -20.31
CA SER A 324 8.05 13.74 -20.74
C SER A 324 6.96 13.12 -19.88
N GLN A 325 6.23 13.98 -19.22
CA GLN A 325 5.04 13.60 -18.49
C GLN A 325 3.90 13.25 -19.46
N HIS A 326 2.88 12.60 -18.97
CA HIS A 326 1.66 12.39 -19.73
C HIS A 326 1.13 13.73 -20.27
N PRO A 327 0.49 13.78 -21.45
CA PRO A 327 0.04 15.06 -22.08
C PRO A 327 -0.85 15.94 -21.21
N HIS A 328 -1.39 15.41 -20.12
CA HIS A 328 -2.18 16.18 -19.16
C HIS A 328 -1.34 16.93 -18.11
N ILE A 329 -0.03 16.69 -18.07
CA ILE A 329 0.90 17.33 -17.14
C ILE A 329 2.05 17.90 -17.97
N THR A 330 1.95 19.14 -18.32
CA THR A 330 2.99 19.93 -19.00
C THR A 330 3.74 20.80 -18.01
#